data_ae75838ccb2d07a245610b8e837eff8b
#
_entry.id   ae75838ccb2d07a245610b8e837eff8b
#
_cell.length_a   1.000
_cell.length_b   1.000
_cell.length_c   1.000
_cell.angle_alpha   90.00
_cell.angle_beta   90.00
_cell.angle_gamma   90.00
#
_symmetry.space_group_name_H-M   'P 1'
#
loop_
_entity.id
_entity.type
_entity.pdbx_description
1 polymer ?
#
loop_
_entity_poly.entity_id
_entity_poly.type
_entity_poly.pdbx_seq_one_letter_code
_entity_poly.pdbx_strand_id
1 'polypeptide(L)'
;VLFCSVLQIGMTVVQGSKSIKIAERVGVIALLILTIWETYVILKAYPLSQILAWQPSGHFAITFGAAMDIMVAFSFGWIPAIAEFTRYTKDKKSAVVAPMIGANVALFWFAIIGMFGAIANSISTGVFDPNASDPSTVMANLGLGWVAFGVLILATCTTNCVNIYSSGMSVANCLPK
;
A
#
# COMPACT_ATOMS: atom_id res chain seq x y z
N VAL A 1 -13.74 0.28 12.54
CA VAL A 1 -14.27 -0.48 11.38
C VAL A 1 -15.56 0.16 10.88
N LEU A 2 -16.65 0.25 11.68
CA LEU A 2 -17.95 0.79 11.25
C LEU A 2 -17.86 2.20 10.63
N PHE A 3 -17.10 3.11 11.24
CA PHE A 3 -16.91 4.47 10.72
C PHE A 3 -16.28 4.44 9.31
N CYS A 4 -15.22 3.64 9.10
CA CYS A 4 -14.58 3.49 7.81
C CYS A 4 -15.55 2.90 6.77
N SER A 5 -16.35 1.90 7.15
CA SER A 5 -17.33 1.29 6.26
C SER A 5 -18.42 2.28 5.83
N VAL A 6 -18.95 3.08 6.75
CA VAL A 6 -19.94 4.11 6.45
C VAL A 6 -19.36 5.19 5.53
N LEU A 7 -18.13 5.62 5.80
CA LEU A 7 -17.43 6.60 4.97
C LEU A 7 -17.20 6.08 3.55
N GLN A 8 -16.78 4.83 3.41
CA GLN A 8 -16.55 4.17 2.12
C GLN A 8 -17.85 4.02 1.32
N ILE A 9 -18.92 3.55 1.95
CA ILE A 9 -20.24 3.43 1.32
C ILE A 9 -20.73 4.82 0.88
N GLY A 10 -20.62 5.81 1.77
CA GLY A 10 -20.99 7.19 1.43
C GLY A 10 -20.25 7.75 0.24
N MET A 11 -18.93 7.58 0.21
CA MET A 11 -18.10 8.03 -0.92
C MET A 11 -18.45 7.31 -2.22
N THR A 12 -18.75 6.03 -2.17
CA THR A 12 -19.05 5.22 -3.37
C THR A 12 -20.44 5.51 -3.91
N VAL A 13 -21.44 5.65 -3.01
CA VAL A 13 -22.85 5.80 -3.40
C VAL A 13 -23.20 7.25 -3.76
N VAL A 14 -22.72 8.22 -2.97
CA VAL A 14 -23.19 9.63 -3.09
C VAL A 14 -22.59 10.35 -4.31
N GLN A 15 -21.31 10.16 -4.59
CA GLN A 15 -20.62 10.90 -5.65
C GLN A 15 -19.95 10.01 -6.72
N GLY A 16 -20.02 8.70 -6.58
CA GLY A 16 -19.49 7.75 -7.54
C GLY A 16 -18.01 7.98 -7.90
N SER A 17 -17.67 7.87 -9.18
CA SER A 17 -16.28 7.92 -9.65
C SER A 17 -15.55 9.26 -9.42
N LYS A 18 -16.25 10.38 -9.25
CA LYS A 18 -15.60 11.69 -9.01
C LYS A 18 -15.01 11.81 -7.62
N SER A 19 -15.74 11.42 -6.58
CA SER A 19 -15.24 11.42 -5.20
C SER A 19 -14.06 10.50 -5.03
N ILE A 20 -14.14 9.31 -5.62
CA ILE A 20 -13.06 8.32 -5.57
C ILE A 20 -11.78 8.92 -6.15
N LYS A 21 -11.85 9.54 -7.34
CA LYS A 21 -10.68 10.17 -7.98
C LYS A 21 -10.05 11.29 -7.16
N ILE A 22 -10.86 12.11 -6.48
CA ILE A 22 -10.35 13.19 -5.62
C ILE A 22 -9.69 12.59 -4.38
N ALA A 23 -10.37 11.65 -3.71
CA ALA A 23 -9.86 10.99 -2.52
C ALA A 23 -8.55 10.23 -2.79
N GLU A 24 -8.46 9.54 -3.94
CA GLU A 24 -7.23 8.87 -4.36
C GLU A 24 -6.08 9.85 -4.58
N ARG A 25 -6.32 10.98 -5.27
CA ARG A 25 -5.26 11.98 -5.46
C ARG A 25 -4.75 12.53 -4.14
N VAL A 26 -5.65 12.86 -3.22
CA VAL A 26 -5.28 13.32 -1.88
C VAL A 26 -4.55 12.22 -1.12
N GLY A 27 -5.05 11.00 -1.16
CA GLY A 27 -4.45 9.85 -0.52
C GLY A 27 -3.04 9.54 -1.01
N VAL A 28 -2.82 9.54 -2.33
CA VAL A 28 -1.50 9.30 -2.94
C VAL A 28 -0.50 10.37 -2.52
N ILE A 29 -0.87 11.65 -2.56
CA ILE A 29 0.00 12.74 -2.14
C ILE A 29 0.34 12.62 -0.64
N ALA A 30 -0.67 12.37 0.19
CA ALA A 30 -0.48 12.18 1.63
C ALA A 30 0.42 10.98 1.95
N LEU A 31 0.26 9.87 1.23
CA LEU A 31 1.12 8.70 1.36
C LEU A 31 2.56 8.97 0.93
N LEU A 32 2.77 9.69 -0.18
CA LEU A 32 4.12 10.07 -0.60
C LEU A 32 4.82 10.93 0.45
N ILE A 33 4.12 11.92 1.01
CA ILE A 33 4.66 12.74 2.08
C ILE A 33 4.97 11.89 3.32
N LEU A 34 4.06 11.00 3.70
CA LEU A 34 4.24 10.12 4.85
C LEU A 34 5.45 9.20 4.66
N THR A 35 5.59 8.55 3.50
CA THR A 35 6.71 7.64 3.25
C THR A 35 8.06 8.35 3.17
N ILE A 36 8.11 9.57 2.66
CA ILE A 36 9.33 10.40 2.70
C ILE A 36 9.67 10.74 4.16
N TRP A 37 8.67 11.14 4.95
CA TRP A 37 8.85 11.40 6.38
C TRP A 37 9.29 10.16 7.15
N GLU A 38 8.65 9.03 6.94
CA GLU A 38 9.03 7.74 7.52
C GLU A 38 10.49 7.37 7.18
N THR A 39 10.85 7.47 5.90
CA THR A 39 12.23 7.22 5.44
C THR A 39 13.22 8.14 6.14
N TYR A 40 12.90 9.42 6.28
CA TYR A 40 13.76 10.37 7.00
C TYR A 40 13.94 9.98 8.47
N VAL A 41 12.86 9.62 9.17
CA VAL A 41 12.91 9.20 10.58
C VAL A 41 13.74 7.94 10.75
N ILE A 42 13.53 6.94 9.90
CA ILE A 42 14.30 5.69 9.92
C ILE A 42 15.80 5.94 9.72
N LEU A 43 16.17 6.65 8.65
CA LEU A 43 17.58 6.89 8.32
C LEU A 43 18.27 7.82 9.31
N LYS A 44 17.54 8.69 9.99
CA LYS A 44 18.06 9.52 11.07
C LYS A 44 18.34 8.70 12.34
N ALA A 45 17.48 7.74 12.65
CA ALA A 45 17.62 6.87 13.83
C ALA A 45 18.63 5.74 13.61
N TYR A 46 18.64 5.17 12.41
CA TYR A 46 19.45 4.00 12.06
C TYR A 46 20.18 4.25 10.74
N PRO A 47 21.53 4.29 10.74
CA PRO A 47 22.29 4.48 9.51
C PRO A 47 22.04 3.33 8.53
N LEU A 48 22.05 3.64 7.23
CA LEU A 48 21.77 2.67 6.16
C LEU A 48 22.67 1.43 6.25
N SER A 49 23.93 1.59 6.65
CA SER A 49 24.87 0.48 6.86
C SER A 49 24.38 -0.53 7.91
N GLN A 50 23.73 -0.04 8.97
CA GLN A 50 23.18 -0.90 10.03
C GLN A 50 21.94 -1.64 9.55
N ILE A 51 21.08 -0.97 8.77
CA ILE A 51 19.90 -1.59 8.18
C ILE A 51 20.29 -2.68 7.19
N LEU A 52 21.27 -2.43 6.33
CA LEU A 52 21.73 -3.39 5.32
C LEU A 52 22.54 -4.56 5.92
N ALA A 53 23.19 -4.36 7.05
CA ALA A 53 23.93 -5.40 7.76
C ALA A 53 23.03 -6.24 8.69
N TRP A 54 21.78 -5.82 8.91
CA TRP A 54 20.87 -6.53 9.80
C TRP A 54 20.51 -7.92 9.26
N GLN A 55 20.50 -8.90 10.16
CA GLN A 55 20.06 -10.26 9.87
C GLN A 55 19.10 -10.72 10.95
N PRO A 56 17.99 -11.38 10.58
CA PRO A 56 17.05 -11.92 11.55
C PRO A 56 17.70 -13.02 12.39
N SER A 57 17.51 -12.96 13.70
CA SER A 57 17.87 -14.05 14.61
C SER A 57 16.79 -15.13 14.52
N GLY A 58 17.08 -16.28 13.88
CA GLY A 58 16.17 -17.42 13.79
C GLY A 58 15.95 -17.95 12.38
N HIS A 59 15.07 -18.96 12.26
CA HIS A 59 14.76 -19.64 11.00
C HIS A 59 13.63 -18.93 10.20
N PHE A 60 13.68 -17.60 10.12
CA PHE A 60 12.70 -16.84 9.31
C PHE A 60 13.15 -16.63 7.87
N ALA A 61 14.28 -17.20 7.48
CA ALA A 61 14.77 -17.05 6.12
C ALA A 61 13.89 -17.84 5.13
N ILE A 62 13.27 -17.13 4.22
CA ILE A 62 12.61 -17.72 3.06
C ILE A 62 13.65 -17.88 1.93
N THR A 63 13.48 -18.88 1.07
CA THR A 63 14.32 -19.02 -0.10
C THR A 63 14.10 -17.88 -1.09
N PHE A 64 15.10 -17.56 -1.90
CA PHE A 64 14.97 -16.53 -2.93
C PHE A 64 13.79 -16.80 -3.87
N GLY A 65 13.58 -18.06 -4.25
CA GLY A 65 12.44 -18.46 -5.08
C GLY A 65 11.08 -18.17 -4.41
N ALA A 66 10.94 -18.47 -3.11
CA ALA A 66 9.72 -18.17 -2.38
C ALA A 66 9.48 -16.65 -2.22
N ALA A 67 10.54 -15.86 -2.01
CA ALA A 67 10.44 -14.41 -1.97
C ALA A 67 10.00 -13.83 -3.31
N MET A 68 10.56 -14.32 -4.41
CA MET A 68 10.16 -13.95 -5.77
C MET A 68 8.71 -14.32 -6.06
N ASP A 69 8.26 -15.50 -5.64
CA ASP A 69 6.88 -15.95 -5.83
C ASP A 69 5.89 -15.04 -5.10
N ILE A 70 6.17 -14.64 -3.88
CA ILE A 70 5.35 -13.70 -3.11
C ILE A 70 5.24 -12.35 -3.84
N MET A 71 6.34 -11.79 -4.32
CA MET A 71 6.35 -10.50 -5.02
C MET A 71 5.59 -10.56 -6.34
N VAL A 72 5.74 -11.65 -7.07
CA VAL A 72 5.02 -11.89 -8.34
C VAL A 72 3.52 -12.08 -8.07
N ALA A 73 3.16 -12.90 -7.08
CA ALA A 73 1.76 -13.14 -6.70
C ALA A 73 1.04 -11.84 -6.31
N PHE A 74 1.71 -10.95 -5.61
CA PHE A 74 1.15 -9.63 -5.27
C PHE A 74 0.80 -8.82 -6.52
N SER A 75 1.68 -8.80 -7.52
CA SER A 75 1.43 -8.12 -8.80
C SER A 75 0.31 -8.79 -9.61
N PHE A 76 0.27 -10.12 -9.65
CA PHE A 76 -0.77 -10.88 -10.35
C PHE A 76 -2.16 -10.67 -9.78
N GLY A 77 -2.29 -10.41 -8.49
CA GLY A 77 -3.58 -10.10 -7.86
C GLY A 77 -4.30 -8.89 -8.46
N TRP A 78 -3.56 -7.96 -9.07
CA TRP A 78 -4.12 -6.77 -9.70
C TRP A 78 -4.51 -6.94 -11.17
N ILE A 79 -4.08 -8.02 -11.85
CA ILE A 79 -4.35 -8.23 -13.28
C ILE A 79 -5.85 -8.16 -13.63
N PRO A 80 -6.78 -8.80 -12.89
CA PRO A 80 -8.19 -8.73 -13.23
C PRO A 80 -8.75 -7.30 -13.16
N ALA A 81 -8.24 -6.47 -12.26
CA ALA A 81 -8.71 -5.10 -12.07
C ALA A 81 -8.10 -4.08 -13.04
N ILE A 82 -6.95 -4.37 -13.65
CA ILE A 82 -6.25 -3.43 -14.55
C ILE A 82 -7.14 -3.02 -15.71
N ALA A 83 -7.87 -3.94 -16.31
CA ALA A 83 -8.76 -3.66 -17.44
C ALA A 83 -9.85 -2.64 -17.10
N GLU A 84 -10.33 -2.62 -15.85
CA GLU A 84 -11.36 -1.67 -15.41
C GLU A 84 -10.82 -0.24 -15.30
N PHE A 85 -9.56 -0.07 -14.97
CA PHE A 85 -8.92 1.25 -14.92
C PHE A 85 -8.49 1.72 -16.30
N THR A 86 -7.94 0.83 -17.13
CA THR A 86 -7.39 1.18 -18.43
C THR A 86 -8.45 1.49 -19.48
N ARG A 87 -9.69 1.01 -19.32
CA ARG A 87 -10.80 1.31 -20.25
C ARG A 87 -11.13 2.80 -20.36
N TYR A 88 -10.73 3.61 -19.37
CA TYR A 88 -10.95 5.06 -19.38
C TYR A 88 -9.79 5.87 -19.97
N THR A 89 -8.73 5.21 -20.41
CA THR A 89 -7.59 5.88 -21.03
C THR A 89 -7.90 6.32 -22.45
N LYS A 90 -7.31 7.44 -22.87
CA LYS A 90 -7.57 8.02 -24.19
C LYS A 90 -6.87 7.28 -25.32
N ASP A 91 -5.77 6.61 -25.03
CA ASP A 91 -4.95 5.93 -26.03
C ASP A 91 -4.36 4.61 -25.49
N LYS A 92 -4.02 3.70 -26.42
CA LYS A 92 -3.52 2.37 -26.11
C LYS A 92 -2.16 2.40 -25.38
N LYS A 93 -1.30 3.39 -25.70
CA LYS A 93 0.02 3.49 -25.07
C LYS A 93 -0.10 3.84 -23.60
N SER A 94 -0.94 4.81 -23.27
CA SER A 94 -1.22 5.20 -21.88
C SER A 94 -1.89 4.06 -21.10
N ALA A 95 -2.76 3.26 -21.76
CA ALA A 95 -3.39 2.10 -21.12
C ALA A 95 -2.38 1.03 -20.66
N VAL A 96 -1.26 0.89 -21.35
CA VAL A 96 -0.22 -0.10 -20.99
C VAL A 96 0.84 0.53 -20.09
N VAL A 97 1.36 1.69 -20.46
CA VAL A 97 2.52 2.29 -19.79
C VAL A 97 2.18 2.82 -18.39
N ALA A 98 1.02 3.44 -18.22
CA ALA A 98 0.66 4.04 -16.93
C ALA A 98 0.52 2.99 -15.80
N PRO A 99 -0.23 1.87 -15.97
CA PRO A 99 -0.28 0.83 -14.95
C PRO A 99 1.07 0.14 -14.74
N MET A 100 1.81 -0.12 -15.83
CA MET A 100 3.11 -0.78 -15.75
C MET A 100 4.11 0.02 -14.91
N ILE A 101 4.20 1.33 -15.14
CA ILE A 101 5.10 2.18 -14.35
C ILE A 101 4.51 2.44 -12.96
N GLY A 102 3.24 2.86 -12.89
CA GLY A 102 2.61 3.27 -11.65
C GLY A 102 2.56 2.15 -10.61
N ALA A 103 2.11 0.96 -11.01
CA ALA A 103 2.02 -0.16 -10.10
C ALA A 103 3.41 -0.66 -9.65
N ASN A 104 4.35 -0.84 -10.58
CA ASN A 104 5.67 -1.40 -10.22
C ASN A 104 6.52 -0.40 -9.43
N VAL A 105 6.56 0.89 -9.81
CA VAL A 105 7.33 1.90 -9.06
C VAL A 105 6.78 2.03 -7.64
N ALA A 106 5.45 2.11 -7.50
CA ALA A 106 4.83 2.17 -6.18
C ALA A 106 5.10 0.92 -5.35
N LEU A 107 4.95 -0.28 -5.95
CA LEU A 107 5.21 -1.55 -5.28
C LEU A 107 6.63 -1.62 -4.72
N PHE A 108 7.64 -1.36 -5.55
CA PHE A 108 9.03 -1.39 -5.10
C PHE A 108 9.33 -0.33 -4.03
N TRP A 109 8.81 0.88 -4.21
CA TRP A 109 8.99 1.95 -3.25
C TRP A 109 8.43 1.58 -1.87
N PHE A 110 7.17 1.16 -1.80
CA PHE A 110 6.54 0.78 -0.54
C PHE A 110 7.15 -0.48 0.08
N ALA A 111 7.55 -1.46 -0.74
CA ALA A 111 8.22 -2.66 -0.26
C ALA A 111 9.57 -2.33 0.41
N ILE A 112 10.38 -1.45 -0.18
CA ILE A 112 11.66 -1.02 0.39
C ILE A 112 11.44 -0.29 1.71
N ILE A 113 10.50 0.65 1.75
CA ILE A 113 10.22 1.43 2.98
C ILE A 113 9.66 0.52 4.07
N GLY A 114 8.71 -0.35 3.74
CA GLY A 114 8.15 -1.31 4.68
C GLY A 114 9.22 -2.25 5.26
N MET A 115 10.15 -2.71 4.42
CA MET A 115 11.30 -3.51 4.87
C MET A 115 12.20 -2.70 5.82
N PHE A 116 12.52 -1.46 5.48
CA PHE A 116 13.34 -0.60 6.35
C PHE A 116 12.64 -0.33 7.69
N GLY A 117 11.34 -0.08 7.67
CA GLY A 117 10.54 0.10 8.87
C GLY A 117 10.53 -1.14 9.77
N ALA A 118 10.32 -2.32 9.20
CA ALA A 118 10.34 -3.59 9.93
C ALA A 118 11.73 -3.88 10.53
N ILE A 119 12.81 -3.61 9.80
CA ILE A 119 14.18 -3.75 10.30
C ILE A 119 14.45 -2.74 11.42
N ALA A 120 14.09 -1.48 11.25
CA ALA A 120 14.25 -0.45 12.28
C ALA A 120 13.49 -0.80 13.56
N ASN A 121 12.26 -1.30 13.43
CA ASN A 121 11.47 -1.80 14.55
C ASN A 121 12.16 -2.98 15.24
N SER A 122 12.71 -3.93 14.48
CA SER A 122 13.42 -5.08 15.02
C SER A 122 14.72 -4.68 15.76
N ILE A 123 15.43 -3.69 15.26
CA ILE A 123 16.63 -3.14 15.93
C ILE A 123 16.23 -2.46 17.23
N SER A 124 15.13 -1.70 17.25
CA SER A 124 14.66 -0.98 18.44
C SER A 124 14.16 -1.91 19.55
N THR A 125 13.49 -3.01 19.19
CA THR A 125 12.91 -3.98 20.14
C THR A 125 13.86 -5.10 20.50
N GLY A 126 14.94 -5.29 19.73
CA GLY A 126 15.89 -6.40 19.88
C GLY A 126 15.37 -7.75 19.39
N VAL A 127 14.13 -7.83 18.90
CA VAL A 127 13.49 -9.07 18.43
C VAL A 127 12.78 -8.82 17.11
N PHE A 128 12.95 -9.73 16.17
CA PHE A 128 12.14 -9.76 14.96
C PHE A 128 10.82 -10.49 15.23
N ASP A 129 9.71 -9.75 15.21
CA ASP A 129 8.36 -10.31 15.29
C ASP A 129 7.60 -10.01 13.99
N PRO A 130 7.31 -11.03 13.18
CA PRO A 130 6.51 -10.85 11.96
C PRO A 130 5.14 -10.22 12.21
N ASN A 131 4.52 -10.48 13.38
CA ASN A 131 3.21 -9.93 13.72
C ASN A 131 3.28 -8.45 14.13
N ALA A 132 4.44 -7.96 14.56
CA ALA A 132 4.69 -6.56 14.89
C ALA A 132 5.32 -5.77 13.73
N SER A 133 5.35 -6.35 12.53
CA SER A 133 5.89 -5.72 11.31
C SER A 133 4.82 -5.04 10.45
N ASP A 134 3.58 -4.96 10.93
CA ASP A 134 2.54 -4.22 10.24
C ASP A 134 2.82 -2.70 10.25
N PRO A 135 2.42 -1.95 9.20
CA PRO A 135 2.74 -0.53 9.08
C PRO A 135 2.29 0.32 10.25
N SER A 136 1.17 -0.02 10.89
CA SER A 136 0.64 0.76 12.02
C SER A 136 1.49 0.60 13.26
N THR A 137 1.94 -0.61 13.57
CA THR A 137 2.83 -0.92 14.68
C THR A 137 4.21 -0.30 14.47
N VAL A 138 4.76 -0.44 13.26
CA VAL A 138 6.05 0.17 12.90
C VAL A 138 6.01 1.69 13.08
N MET A 139 4.98 2.36 12.55
CA MET A 139 4.84 3.81 12.67
C MET A 139 4.63 4.27 14.11
N ALA A 140 3.90 3.50 14.93
CA ALA A 140 3.73 3.79 16.35
C ALA A 140 5.08 3.71 17.09
N ASN A 141 5.86 2.68 16.85
CA ASN A 141 7.16 2.47 17.48
C ASN A 141 8.23 3.47 17.02
N LEU A 142 8.13 3.97 15.79
CA LEU A 142 8.98 5.05 15.27
C LEU A 142 8.55 6.45 15.77
N GLY A 143 7.48 6.55 16.54
CA GLY A 143 7.00 7.83 17.09
C GLY A 143 6.36 8.76 16.06
N LEU A 144 5.87 8.24 14.91
CA LEU A 144 5.25 9.04 13.85
C LEU A 144 3.84 9.56 14.23
N GLY A 145 3.26 9.03 15.30
CA GLY A 145 2.09 9.58 15.96
C GLY A 145 0.77 9.47 15.19
N TRP A 146 -0.24 10.21 15.64
CA TRP A 146 -1.62 10.15 15.14
C TRP A 146 -1.79 10.62 13.70
N VAL A 147 -0.88 11.46 13.20
CA VAL A 147 -0.91 11.94 11.81
C VAL A 147 -0.65 10.78 10.84
N ALA A 148 0.35 9.96 11.12
CA ALA A 148 0.63 8.75 10.33
C ALA A 148 -0.55 7.78 10.33
N PHE A 149 -1.16 7.57 11.49
CA PHE A 149 -2.39 6.77 11.62
C PHE A 149 -3.53 7.32 10.77
N GLY A 150 -3.75 8.64 10.79
CA GLY A 150 -4.78 9.29 9.99
C GLY A 150 -4.57 9.07 8.49
N VAL A 151 -3.33 9.18 8.02
CA VAL A 151 -2.98 8.93 6.60
C VAL A 151 -3.16 7.46 6.24
N LEU A 152 -2.78 6.52 7.12
CA LEU A 152 -3.01 5.08 6.89
C LEU A 152 -4.50 4.74 6.79
N ILE A 153 -5.32 5.28 7.68
CA ILE A 153 -6.77 5.09 7.64
C ILE A 153 -7.33 5.65 6.33
N LEU A 154 -6.92 6.86 5.92
CA LEU A 154 -7.35 7.47 4.67
C LEU A 154 -6.95 6.59 3.48
N ALA A 155 -5.71 6.14 3.42
CA ALA A 155 -5.20 5.27 2.35
C ALA A 155 -5.98 3.95 2.28
N THR A 156 -6.23 3.32 3.42
CA THR A 156 -7.02 2.08 3.49
C THR A 156 -8.45 2.31 3.01
N CYS A 157 -9.08 3.41 3.43
CA CYS A 157 -10.43 3.75 3.00
C CYS A 157 -10.51 4.01 1.49
N THR A 158 -9.57 4.76 0.92
CA THR A 158 -9.57 5.06 -0.52
C THR A 158 -9.34 3.82 -1.35
N THR A 159 -8.38 2.98 -0.99
CA THR A 159 -8.12 1.70 -1.68
C THR A 159 -9.36 0.78 -1.63
N ASN A 160 -10.03 0.72 -0.49
CA ASN A 160 -11.20 -0.12 -0.36
C ASN A 160 -12.41 0.41 -1.15
N CYS A 161 -12.56 1.73 -1.31
CA CYS A 161 -13.57 2.32 -2.21
C CYS A 161 -13.38 1.85 -3.66
N VAL A 162 -12.13 1.77 -4.13
CA VAL A 162 -11.80 1.26 -5.47
C VAL A 162 -12.18 -0.22 -5.59
N ASN A 163 -11.88 -1.03 -4.58
CA ASN A 163 -12.24 -2.44 -4.55
C ASN A 163 -13.76 -2.65 -4.58
N ILE A 164 -14.52 -1.86 -3.82
CA ILE A 164 -15.98 -1.90 -3.82
C ILE A 164 -16.54 -1.53 -5.20
N TYR A 165 -16.00 -0.49 -5.82
CA TYR A 165 -16.40 -0.08 -7.17
C TYR A 165 -16.11 -1.17 -8.20
N SER A 166 -14.92 -1.75 -8.20
CA SER A 166 -14.50 -2.82 -9.09
C SER A 166 -15.38 -4.08 -8.91
N SER A 167 -15.65 -4.45 -7.66
CA SER A 167 -16.54 -5.56 -7.33
C SER A 167 -17.96 -5.33 -7.84
N GLY A 168 -18.49 -4.11 -7.65
CA GLY A 168 -19.82 -3.73 -8.16
C GLY A 168 -19.92 -3.82 -9.68
N MET A 169 -18.87 -3.41 -10.40
CA MET A 169 -18.79 -3.53 -11.86
C MET A 169 -18.74 -5.00 -12.30
N SER A 170 -17.99 -5.84 -11.60
CA SER A 170 -17.91 -7.26 -11.89
C SER A 170 -19.27 -7.95 -11.71
N VAL A 171 -20.00 -7.64 -10.64
CA VAL A 171 -21.35 -8.16 -10.41
C VAL A 171 -22.33 -7.68 -11.50
N ALA A 172 -22.26 -6.39 -11.87
CA ALA A 172 -23.11 -5.84 -12.92
C ALA A 172 -22.86 -6.51 -14.29
N ASN A 173 -21.64 -6.92 -14.57
CA ASN A 173 -21.29 -7.64 -15.79
C ASN A 173 -21.78 -9.09 -15.78
N CYS A 174 -21.85 -9.73 -14.60
CA CYS A 174 -22.37 -11.10 -14.45
C CYS A 174 -23.90 -11.17 -14.48
N LEU A 175 -24.58 -10.09 -14.08
CA LEU A 175 -26.04 -10.00 -14.01
C LEU A 175 -26.54 -8.82 -14.85
N PRO A 176 -26.38 -8.86 -16.19
CA PRO A 176 -26.90 -7.80 -17.06
C PRO A 176 -28.43 -7.79 -16.97
N LYS A 177 -28.99 -6.60 -16.75
CA LYS A 177 -30.44 -6.38 -16.81
C LYS A 177 -30.94 -6.34 -18.25
#